data_0b7dafe22ffe6fdbfa4001f4dc149b1d
#
_entry.id   0b7dafe22ffe6fdbfa4001f4dc149b1d
#
_cell.length_a   1.000
_cell.length_b   1.000
_cell.length_c   1.000
_cell.angle_alpha   90.00
_cell.angle_beta   90.00
_cell.angle_gamma   90.00
#
_symmetry.space_group_name_H-M   'P 1'
#
loop_
_entity.id
_entity.type
_entity.pdbx_description
1 polymer ?
#
loop_
_entity_poly.entity_id
_entity_poly.type
_entity_poly.pdbx_seq_one_letter_code
_entity_poly.pdbx_strand_id
1 'polypeptide(L)'
;MPAANFVLTLSCEDRPGIVAAVTTELAALNANIAESNQFWDRETGRFFMRLAFTAPEAVSRETIERALKSPIERFSMKTALADGSRKKRIVIMVSKFDHTLLHLLYQIRVGWLDAEVAAIVSNHPDAQKIAEDAGIPFHLLPVTKDTKAQQEEQVLAIVKQTGADLVVLARYMQVLSDTLSTRLFGQVINIHHSFLPSFKGAKPYHQAHERGVKIIGATAHYVTPDLDEGPIIEQETARVTHAMSPDDLIAAGRDVESRVLARAVKLHLESRVMLNGKKTVVFG
;
A
#
# COMPACT_ATOMS: atom_id res chain seq x y z
N MET A 1 17.01 5.15 27.96
CA MET A 1 15.66 4.87 28.48
C MET A 1 14.93 4.14 27.37
N PRO A 2 14.11 3.15 27.67
CA PRO A 2 13.25 2.56 26.66
C PRO A 2 12.39 3.67 26.02
N ALA A 3 12.21 3.61 24.71
CA ALA A 3 11.53 4.64 23.93
C ALA A 3 10.50 3.98 23.02
N ALA A 4 9.31 4.57 22.92
CA ALA A 4 8.29 4.17 21.98
C ALA A 4 8.50 4.89 20.64
N ASN A 5 8.29 4.17 19.54
CA ASN A 5 8.43 4.68 18.19
C ASN A 5 7.07 5.11 17.64
N PHE A 6 7.01 6.28 17.04
CA PHE A 6 5.79 6.81 16.41
C PHE A 6 6.08 7.36 15.02
N VAL A 7 5.07 7.30 14.15
CA VAL A 7 5.07 7.98 12.86
C VAL A 7 3.84 8.87 12.78
N LEU A 8 4.06 10.18 12.68
CA LEU A 8 3.01 11.16 12.43
C LEU A 8 3.01 11.54 10.95
N THR A 9 1.87 11.42 10.30
CA THR A 9 1.62 12.02 8.99
C THR A 9 0.58 13.13 9.14
N LEU A 10 0.76 14.23 8.42
CA LEU A 10 -0.20 15.31 8.38
C LEU A 10 -0.29 15.96 7.00
N SER A 11 -1.47 16.48 6.70
CA SER A 11 -1.68 17.33 5.53
C SER A 11 -2.67 18.44 5.84
N CYS A 12 -2.40 19.63 5.32
CA CYS A 12 -3.26 20.81 5.46
C CYS A 12 -3.03 21.78 4.28
N GLU A 13 -3.73 22.90 4.27
CA GLU A 13 -3.39 24.04 3.43
C GLU A 13 -2.03 24.61 3.88
N ASP A 14 -1.13 24.96 2.94
CA ASP A 14 0.19 25.45 3.29
C ASP A 14 0.12 26.86 3.89
N ARG A 15 0.78 27.03 5.03
CA ARG A 15 0.87 28.31 5.76
C ARG A 15 2.17 28.37 6.57
N PRO A 16 2.74 29.56 6.78
CA PRO A 16 3.88 29.74 7.69
C PRO A 16 3.58 29.24 9.10
N GLY A 17 4.55 28.55 9.72
CA GLY A 17 4.51 28.13 11.11
C GLY A 17 3.99 26.71 11.37
N ILE A 18 3.55 25.97 10.34
CA ILE A 18 3.08 24.58 10.48
C ILE A 18 4.12 23.70 11.17
N VAL A 19 5.34 23.66 10.61
CA VAL A 19 6.44 22.83 11.13
C VAL A 19 6.76 23.20 12.56
N ALA A 20 6.95 24.52 12.84
CA ALA A 20 7.26 24.99 14.18
C ALA A 20 6.18 24.62 15.20
N ALA A 21 4.90 24.77 14.86
CA ALA A 21 3.80 24.45 15.76
C ALA A 21 3.79 22.96 16.16
N VAL A 22 4.01 22.07 15.19
CA VAL A 22 4.03 20.62 15.45
C VAL A 22 5.28 20.20 16.22
N THR A 23 6.46 20.67 15.79
CA THR A 23 7.72 20.24 16.40
C THR A 23 7.92 20.81 17.82
N THR A 24 7.36 21.98 18.14
CA THR A 24 7.37 22.53 19.48
C THR A 24 6.60 21.63 20.46
N GLU A 25 5.43 21.14 20.09
CA GLU A 25 4.64 20.23 20.93
C GLU A 25 5.37 18.91 21.14
N LEU A 26 5.98 18.35 20.10
CA LEU A 26 6.78 17.14 20.23
C LEU A 26 8.01 17.34 21.13
N ALA A 27 8.69 18.47 21.00
CA ALA A 27 9.83 18.83 21.85
C ALA A 27 9.43 18.97 23.32
N ALA A 28 8.26 19.55 23.61
CA ALA A 28 7.73 19.65 24.98
C ALA A 28 7.46 18.28 25.64
N LEU A 29 7.23 17.24 24.82
CA LEU A 29 7.12 15.85 25.27
C LEU A 29 8.46 15.11 25.37
N ASN A 30 9.59 15.80 25.18
CA ASN A 30 10.92 15.18 25.06
C ASN A 30 11.02 14.14 23.94
N ALA A 31 10.23 14.30 22.87
CA ALA A 31 10.30 13.44 21.70
C ALA A 31 11.54 13.81 20.86
N ASN A 32 12.20 12.78 20.32
CA ASN A 32 13.33 12.94 19.43
C ASN A 32 12.94 12.57 17.99
N ILE A 33 12.94 13.55 17.09
CA ILE A 33 12.60 13.35 15.67
C ILE A 33 13.81 12.71 14.98
N ALA A 34 13.62 11.48 14.52
CA ALA A 34 14.64 10.72 13.79
C ALA A 34 14.60 10.98 12.28
N GLU A 35 13.39 11.20 11.73
CA GLU A 35 13.20 11.46 10.30
C GLU A 35 12.10 12.52 10.11
N SER A 36 12.35 13.49 9.24
CA SER A 36 11.40 14.55 8.90
C SER A 36 11.38 14.73 7.39
N ASN A 37 10.24 14.45 6.79
CA ASN A 37 10.00 14.68 5.37
C ASN A 37 8.83 15.65 5.21
N GLN A 38 8.96 16.56 4.27
CA GLN A 38 7.89 17.51 3.99
C GLN A 38 7.84 17.86 2.50
N PHE A 39 6.65 18.16 2.03
CA PHE A 39 6.42 18.55 0.65
C PHE A 39 5.29 19.58 0.56
N TRP A 40 5.53 20.67 -0.17
CA TRP A 40 4.52 21.62 -0.55
C TRP A 40 4.15 21.41 -2.01
N ASP A 41 2.93 20.97 -2.24
CA ASP A 41 2.37 20.89 -3.59
C ASP A 41 1.85 22.26 -4.02
N ARG A 42 2.60 22.92 -4.91
CA ARG A 42 2.25 24.23 -5.43
C ARG A 42 0.97 24.25 -6.27
N GLU A 43 0.65 23.10 -6.90
CA GLU A 43 -0.52 22.99 -7.75
C GLU A 43 -1.81 22.98 -6.93
N THR A 44 -1.82 22.27 -5.81
CA THR A 44 -2.99 22.14 -4.92
C THR A 44 -2.96 23.07 -3.72
N GLY A 45 -1.85 23.75 -3.47
CA GLY A 45 -1.65 24.58 -2.29
C GLY A 45 -1.56 23.80 -0.97
N ARG A 46 -1.38 22.48 -1.05
CA ARG A 46 -1.37 21.62 0.13
C ARG A 46 0.04 21.31 0.60
N PHE A 47 0.17 21.30 1.93
CA PHE A 47 1.36 20.86 2.64
C PHE A 47 1.19 19.43 3.16
N PHE A 48 2.24 18.64 3.04
CA PHE A 48 2.33 17.25 3.52
C PHE A 48 3.58 17.11 4.37
N MET A 49 3.47 16.40 5.49
CA MET A 49 4.61 16.12 6.35
C MET A 49 4.51 14.73 6.95
N ARG A 50 5.65 14.06 7.04
CA ARG A 50 5.84 12.81 7.77
C ARG A 50 6.98 12.98 8.76
N LEU A 51 6.73 12.65 10.02
CA LEU A 51 7.72 12.64 11.09
C LEU A 51 7.80 11.24 11.67
N ALA A 52 9.00 10.64 11.70
CA ALA A 52 9.28 9.48 12.52
C ALA A 52 10.06 9.94 13.76
N PHE A 53 9.58 9.59 14.93
CA PHE A 53 10.16 10.05 16.19
C PHE A 53 10.03 9.01 17.29
N THR A 54 10.90 9.13 18.28
CA THR A 54 10.81 8.38 19.52
C THR A 54 10.32 9.30 20.65
N ALA A 55 9.58 8.74 21.60
CA ALA A 55 9.17 9.44 22.82
C ALA A 55 9.48 8.57 24.04
N PRO A 56 9.69 9.17 25.24
CA PRO A 56 9.81 8.41 26.47
C PRO A 56 8.65 7.44 26.65
N GLU A 57 8.91 6.25 27.20
CA GLU A 57 7.92 5.17 27.35
C GLU A 57 6.66 5.59 28.14
N ALA A 58 6.80 6.59 29.01
CA ALA A 58 5.68 7.19 29.75
C ALA A 58 4.76 8.07 28.89
N VAL A 59 5.16 8.40 27.66
CA VAL A 59 4.37 9.23 26.74
C VAL A 59 3.50 8.31 25.88
N SER A 60 2.23 8.23 26.21
CA SER A 60 1.28 7.43 25.44
C SER A 60 0.85 8.12 24.15
N ARG A 61 0.26 7.34 23.24
CA ARG A 61 -0.35 7.85 22.01
C ARG A 61 -1.36 8.97 22.28
N GLU A 62 -2.22 8.80 23.29
CA GLU A 62 -3.23 9.78 23.67
C GLU A 62 -2.61 11.08 24.17
N THR A 63 -1.44 10.99 24.82
CA THR A 63 -0.69 12.17 25.28
C THR A 63 -0.17 12.97 24.09
N ILE A 64 0.36 12.28 23.06
CA ILE A 64 0.82 12.92 21.81
C ILE A 64 -0.36 13.56 21.07
N GLU A 65 -1.46 12.82 20.91
CA GLU A 65 -2.68 13.33 20.24
C GLU A 65 -3.24 14.57 20.96
N ARG A 66 -3.19 14.59 22.28
CA ARG A 66 -3.62 15.75 23.10
C ARG A 66 -2.71 16.96 22.91
N ALA A 67 -1.40 16.78 22.91
CA ALA A 67 -0.43 17.84 22.67
C ALA A 67 -0.59 18.46 21.28
N LEU A 68 -0.83 17.61 20.27
CA LEU A 68 -1.00 18.06 18.89
C LEU A 68 -2.38 18.68 18.60
N LYS A 69 -3.33 18.65 19.56
CA LYS A 69 -4.70 19.16 19.33
C LYS A 69 -4.71 20.62 18.87
N SER A 70 -3.97 21.49 19.56
CA SER A 70 -3.93 22.94 19.26
C SER A 70 -3.39 23.21 17.84
N PRO A 71 -2.22 22.72 17.42
CA PRO A 71 -1.76 22.90 16.05
C PRO A 71 -2.70 22.25 15.00
N ILE A 72 -3.29 21.07 15.29
CA ILE A 72 -4.23 20.41 14.38
C ILE A 72 -5.45 21.31 14.12
N GLU A 73 -6.05 21.87 15.16
CA GLU A 73 -7.21 22.77 15.05
C GLU A 73 -6.84 24.08 14.33
N ARG A 74 -5.71 24.72 14.73
CA ARG A 74 -5.23 25.97 14.17
C ARG A 74 -5.01 25.91 12.66
N PHE A 75 -4.47 24.82 12.16
CA PHE A 75 -4.13 24.64 10.75
C PHE A 75 -5.10 23.72 10.00
N SER A 76 -6.19 23.27 10.65
CA SER A 76 -7.16 22.32 10.08
C SER A 76 -6.48 21.10 9.46
N MET A 77 -5.53 20.50 10.20
CA MET A 77 -4.72 19.39 9.71
C MET A 77 -5.52 18.09 9.67
N LYS A 78 -5.34 17.31 8.61
CA LYS A 78 -5.67 15.88 8.60
C LYS A 78 -4.43 15.13 9.07
N THR A 79 -4.55 14.38 10.15
CA THR A 79 -3.41 13.68 10.77
C THR A 79 -3.69 12.19 10.93
N ALA A 80 -2.62 11.40 10.90
CA ALA A 80 -2.61 10.02 11.36
C ALA A 80 -1.34 9.78 12.19
N LEU A 81 -1.53 9.20 13.39
CA LEU A 81 -0.44 8.79 14.27
C LEU A 81 -0.37 7.27 14.30
N ALA A 82 0.71 6.70 13.83
CA ALA A 82 0.96 5.27 13.87
C ALA A 82 1.92 4.94 15.02
N ASP A 83 1.63 3.87 15.74
CA ASP A 83 2.54 3.23 16.67
C ASP A 83 3.47 2.32 15.90
N GLY A 84 4.77 2.62 15.91
CA GLY A 84 5.80 1.85 15.21
C GLY A 84 6.18 0.55 15.91
N SER A 85 5.68 0.30 17.13
CA SER A 85 5.94 -0.96 17.85
C SER A 85 5.02 -2.11 17.40
N ARG A 86 3.86 -1.79 16.80
CA ARG A 86 2.89 -2.77 16.37
C ARG A 86 3.15 -3.19 14.92
N LYS A 87 3.39 -4.50 14.70
CA LYS A 87 3.40 -5.05 13.36
C LYS A 87 2.08 -4.79 12.65
N LYS A 88 2.18 -4.30 11.43
CA LYS A 88 1.01 -4.10 10.56
C LYS A 88 0.49 -5.44 10.05
N ARG A 89 -0.81 -5.60 10.02
CA ARG A 89 -1.49 -6.82 9.56
C ARG A 89 -2.01 -6.64 8.16
N ILE A 90 -1.71 -7.58 7.27
CA ILE A 90 -2.14 -7.54 5.88
C ILE A 90 -2.98 -8.76 5.52
N VAL A 91 -3.99 -8.56 4.68
CA VAL A 91 -4.70 -9.63 3.96
C VAL A 91 -4.22 -9.62 2.52
N ILE A 92 -3.76 -10.77 2.02
CA ILE A 92 -3.31 -10.90 0.64
C ILE A 92 -4.41 -11.62 -0.15
N MET A 93 -4.88 -11.00 -1.24
CA MET A 93 -5.81 -11.60 -2.17
C MET A 93 -5.08 -12.03 -3.44
N VAL A 94 -5.30 -13.25 -3.89
CA VAL A 94 -4.61 -13.85 -5.03
C VAL A 94 -5.58 -14.66 -5.88
N SER A 95 -5.30 -14.81 -7.18
CA SER A 95 -5.98 -15.79 -8.04
C SER A 95 -5.03 -16.96 -8.35
N LYS A 96 -4.78 -17.27 -9.62
CA LYS A 96 -3.96 -18.43 -10.03
C LYS A 96 -2.45 -18.15 -10.03
N PHE A 97 -2.04 -16.89 -10.28
CA PHE A 97 -0.62 -16.55 -10.39
C PHE A 97 -0.06 -16.18 -9.02
N ASP A 98 0.97 -16.88 -8.60
CA ASP A 98 1.51 -16.88 -7.24
C ASP A 98 2.81 -16.07 -7.05
N HIS A 99 3.47 -15.63 -8.14
CA HIS A 99 4.79 -15.01 -8.10
C HIS A 99 4.86 -13.79 -7.16
N THR A 100 3.84 -12.92 -7.16
CA THR A 100 3.78 -11.77 -6.26
C THR A 100 3.49 -12.16 -4.81
N LEU A 101 2.64 -13.17 -4.58
CA LEU A 101 2.40 -13.74 -3.25
C LEU A 101 3.68 -14.31 -2.66
N LEU A 102 4.37 -15.20 -3.40
CA LEU A 102 5.61 -15.82 -2.95
C LEU A 102 6.70 -14.79 -2.65
N HIS A 103 6.81 -13.75 -3.49
CA HIS A 103 7.76 -12.66 -3.27
C HIS A 103 7.44 -11.88 -1.99
N LEU A 104 6.17 -11.54 -1.73
CA LEU A 104 5.76 -10.86 -0.48
C LEU A 104 6.08 -11.72 0.74
N LEU A 105 5.73 -13.01 0.71
CA LEU A 105 6.04 -13.94 1.81
C LEU A 105 7.54 -14.06 2.06
N TYR A 106 8.34 -14.11 1.00
CA TYR A 106 9.80 -14.10 1.11
C TYR A 106 10.31 -12.82 1.79
N GLN A 107 9.86 -11.64 1.36
CA GLN A 107 10.27 -10.34 1.91
C GLN A 107 9.88 -10.19 3.40
N ILE A 108 8.73 -10.73 3.79
CA ILE A 108 8.30 -10.78 5.20
C ILE A 108 9.21 -11.71 6.00
N ARG A 109 9.50 -12.90 5.47
CA ARG A 109 10.34 -13.91 6.13
C ARG A 109 11.77 -13.41 6.40
N VAL A 110 12.35 -12.64 5.47
CA VAL A 110 13.71 -12.09 5.63
C VAL A 110 13.73 -10.76 6.41
N GLY A 111 12.57 -10.27 6.86
CA GLY A 111 12.45 -9.05 7.67
C GLY A 111 12.60 -7.74 6.87
N TRP A 112 12.60 -7.79 5.54
CA TRP A 112 12.63 -6.57 4.73
C TRP A 112 11.28 -5.86 4.71
N LEU A 113 10.18 -6.62 4.78
CA LEU A 113 8.82 -6.13 4.93
C LEU A 113 8.32 -6.50 6.32
N ASP A 114 8.20 -5.50 7.22
CA ASP A 114 7.74 -5.73 8.60
C ASP A 114 6.21 -5.76 8.65
N ALA A 115 5.66 -6.94 8.39
CA ALA A 115 4.22 -7.19 8.38
C ALA A 115 3.90 -8.60 8.88
N GLU A 116 2.66 -8.78 9.32
CA GLU A 116 2.03 -10.07 9.60
C GLU A 116 0.99 -10.34 8.51
N VAL A 117 1.07 -11.48 7.84
CA VAL A 117 0.00 -11.92 6.93
C VAL A 117 -1.11 -12.57 7.76
N ALA A 118 -2.19 -11.84 7.96
CA ALA A 118 -3.31 -12.27 8.79
C ALA A 118 -4.21 -13.31 8.09
N ALA A 119 -4.30 -13.25 6.76
CA ALA A 119 -4.99 -14.24 5.95
C ALA A 119 -4.57 -14.13 4.47
N ILE A 120 -4.70 -15.24 3.75
CA ILE A 120 -4.68 -15.29 2.28
C ILE A 120 -6.09 -15.63 1.82
N VAL A 121 -6.62 -14.80 0.91
CA VAL A 121 -7.94 -15.00 0.31
C VAL A 121 -7.76 -15.28 -1.18
N SER A 122 -8.42 -16.30 -1.70
CA SER A 122 -8.33 -16.63 -3.12
C SER A 122 -9.67 -17.09 -3.68
N ASN A 123 -9.91 -16.78 -4.95
CA ASN A 123 -11.04 -17.31 -5.71
C ASN A 123 -10.70 -18.64 -6.42
N HIS A 124 -9.47 -19.15 -6.24
CA HIS A 124 -8.96 -20.42 -6.77
C HIS A 124 -8.17 -21.18 -5.69
N PRO A 125 -8.08 -22.51 -5.74
CA PRO A 125 -7.38 -23.32 -4.74
C PRO A 125 -5.84 -23.28 -4.89
N ASP A 126 -5.30 -22.72 -5.97
CA ASP A 126 -3.89 -22.82 -6.36
C ASP A 126 -2.92 -22.35 -5.27
N ALA A 127 -3.29 -21.34 -4.48
CA ALA A 127 -2.46 -20.80 -3.41
C ALA A 127 -2.64 -21.50 -2.04
N GLN A 128 -3.54 -22.50 -1.92
CA GLN A 128 -3.84 -23.16 -0.65
C GLN A 128 -2.60 -23.79 -0.03
N LYS A 129 -1.84 -24.58 -0.82
CA LYS A 129 -0.62 -25.23 -0.35
C LYS A 129 0.45 -24.24 0.11
N ILE A 130 0.56 -23.09 -0.56
CA ILE A 130 1.49 -22.02 -0.17
C ILE A 130 1.12 -21.46 1.21
N ALA A 131 -0.19 -21.23 1.44
CA ALA A 131 -0.68 -20.72 2.71
C ALA A 131 -0.46 -21.72 3.85
N GLU A 132 -0.77 -23.02 3.62
CA GLU A 132 -0.55 -24.10 4.57
C GLU A 132 0.93 -24.24 4.98
N ASP A 133 1.84 -24.24 4.00
CA ASP A 133 3.29 -24.33 4.24
C ASP A 133 3.83 -23.11 5.00
N ALA A 134 3.20 -21.97 4.85
CA ALA A 134 3.52 -20.75 5.58
C ALA A 134 2.81 -20.61 6.93
N GLY A 135 1.90 -21.53 7.28
CA GLY A 135 1.09 -21.48 8.50
C GLY A 135 0.10 -20.29 8.54
N ILE A 136 -0.37 -19.82 7.36
CA ILE A 136 -1.25 -18.68 7.23
C ILE A 136 -2.69 -19.17 6.96
N PRO A 137 -3.72 -18.61 7.63
CA PRO A 137 -5.11 -18.91 7.32
C PRO A 137 -5.44 -18.69 5.84
N PHE A 138 -6.05 -19.69 5.19
CA PHE A 138 -6.46 -19.63 3.80
C PHE A 138 -7.98 -19.65 3.68
N HIS A 139 -8.53 -18.70 2.89
CA HIS A 139 -9.94 -18.63 2.60
C HIS A 139 -10.18 -18.79 1.10
N LEU A 140 -10.79 -19.90 0.72
CA LEU A 140 -11.23 -20.13 -0.66
C LEU A 140 -12.62 -19.52 -0.84
N LEU A 141 -12.71 -18.43 -1.60
CA LEU A 141 -13.94 -17.69 -1.88
C LEU A 141 -14.17 -17.60 -3.39
N PRO A 142 -14.73 -18.65 -4.03
CA PRO A 142 -15.01 -18.64 -5.46
C PRO A 142 -15.96 -17.51 -5.84
N VAL A 143 -15.73 -16.91 -7.03
CA VAL A 143 -16.51 -15.78 -7.52
C VAL A 143 -17.25 -16.16 -8.80
N THR A 144 -18.56 -15.93 -8.83
CA THR A 144 -19.42 -15.92 -10.01
C THR A 144 -20.15 -14.59 -10.08
N LYS A 145 -20.86 -14.32 -11.17
CA LYS A 145 -21.68 -13.10 -11.29
C LYS A 145 -22.71 -13.00 -10.17
N ASP A 146 -23.29 -14.14 -9.78
CA ASP A 146 -24.40 -14.19 -8.81
C ASP A 146 -23.89 -14.19 -7.35
N THR A 147 -22.65 -14.63 -7.11
CA THR A 147 -22.08 -14.75 -5.76
C THR A 147 -21.15 -13.61 -5.38
N LYS A 148 -20.82 -12.69 -6.30
CA LYS A 148 -19.84 -11.64 -6.10
C LYS A 148 -20.13 -10.76 -4.86
N ALA A 149 -21.36 -10.32 -4.69
CA ALA A 149 -21.74 -9.45 -3.55
C ALA A 149 -21.55 -10.19 -2.22
N GLN A 150 -21.96 -11.45 -2.13
CA GLN A 150 -21.79 -12.28 -0.94
C GLN A 150 -20.30 -12.54 -0.66
N GLN A 151 -19.51 -12.82 -1.68
CA GLN A 151 -18.07 -13.02 -1.58
C GLN A 151 -17.36 -11.77 -1.06
N GLU A 152 -17.73 -10.58 -1.55
CA GLU A 152 -17.15 -9.32 -1.08
C GLU A 152 -17.52 -8.99 0.38
N GLU A 153 -18.73 -9.33 0.82
CA GLU A 153 -19.08 -9.20 2.25
C GLU A 153 -18.25 -10.19 3.12
N GLN A 154 -17.92 -11.39 2.64
CA GLN A 154 -17.02 -12.30 3.33
C GLN A 154 -15.59 -11.73 3.40
N VAL A 155 -15.10 -11.11 2.33
CA VAL A 155 -13.80 -10.40 2.32
C VAL A 155 -13.79 -9.30 3.39
N LEU A 156 -14.83 -8.46 3.44
CA LEU A 156 -14.95 -7.41 4.47
C LEU A 156 -14.99 -7.99 5.89
N ALA A 157 -15.69 -9.11 6.08
CA ALA A 157 -15.71 -9.79 7.38
C ALA A 157 -14.32 -10.27 7.80
N ILE A 158 -13.55 -10.88 6.87
CA ILE A 158 -12.17 -11.31 7.12
C ILE A 158 -11.28 -10.11 7.46
N VAL A 159 -11.34 -9.02 6.70
CA VAL A 159 -10.57 -7.79 6.95
C VAL A 159 -10.87 -7.25 8.36
N LYS A 160 -12.15 -7.19 8.73
CA LYS A 160 -12.58 -6.73 10.06
C LYS A 160 -12.14 -7.67 11.18
N GLN A 161 -12.35 -8.98 11.03
CA GLN A 161 -11.99 -9.99 12.06
C GLN A 161 -10.49 -10.07 12.29
N THR A 162 -9.71 -9.94 11.23
CA THR A 162 -8.26 -9.95 11.32
C THR A 162 -7.68 -8.62 11.79
N GLY A 163 -8.45 -7.54 11.76
CA GLY A 163 -7.96 -6.19 12.06
C GLY A 163 -6.86 -5.76 11.07
N ALA A 164 -7.00 -6.16 9.79
CA ALA A 164 -5.99 -5.87 8.78
C ALA A 164 -5.88 -4.37 8.50
N ASP A 165 -4.64 -3.88 8.45
CA ASP A 165 -4.32 -2.50 8.11
C ASP A 165 -4.33 -2.27 6.59
N LEU A 166 -4.11 -3.34 5.81
CA LEU A 166 -4.00 -3.27 4.35
C LEU A 166 -4.50 -4.56 3.70
N VAL A 167 -5.16 -4.42 2.58
CA VAL A 167 -5.48 -5.50 1.63
C VAL A 167 -4.56 -5.37 0.42
N VAL A 168 -3.91 -6.47 0.02
CA VAL A 168 -2.97 -6.49 -1.11
C VAL A 168 -3.53 -7.40 -2.20
N LEU A 169 -3.85 -6.83 -3.35
CA LEU A 169 -4.27 -7.60 -4.53
C LEU A 169 -3.03 -8.10 -5.28
N ALA A 170 -2.54 -9.26 -4.87
CA ALA A 170 -1.36 -9.94 -5.43
C ALA A 170 -1.77 -10.77 -6.66
N ARG A 171 -2.05 -10.13 -7.78
CA ARG A 171 -2.61 -10.75 -8.99
C ARG A 171 -3.99 -11.36 -8.75
N TYR A 172 -4.83 -10.66 -7.99
CA TYR A 172 -6.24 -11.00 -7.84
C TYR A 172 -7.02 -10.52 -9.05
N MET A 173 -7.40 -11.46 -9.93
CA MET A 173 -7.94 -11.18 -11.26
C MET A 173 -9.45 -10.91 -11.26
N GLN A 174 -9.96 -10.32 -10.18
CA GLN A 174 -11.36 -9.88 -10.07
C GLN A 174 -11.40 -8.38 -9.81
N VAL A 175 -12.31 -7.68 -10.50
CA VAL A 175 -12.58 -6.27 -10.23
C VAL A 175 -13.38 -6.17 -8.94
N LEU A 176 -12.96 -5.35 -7.99
CA LEU A 176 -13.75 -5.07 -6.79
C LEU A 176 -14.96 -4.20 -7.17
N SER A 177 -16.09 -4.41 -6.48
CA SER A 177 -17.25 -3.52 -6.67
C SER A 177 -16.97 -2.12 -6.17
N ASP A 178 -17.75 -1.15 -6.66
CA ASP A 178 -17.69 0.25 -6.19
C ASP A 178 -17.93 0.34 -4.69
N THR A 179 -18.80 -0.52 -4.16
CA THR A 179 -19.09 -0.59 -2.73
C THR A 179 -17.86 -1.02 -1.93
N LEU A 180 -17.18 -2.09 -2.35
CA LEU A 180 -16.00 -2.60 -1.64
C LEU A 180 -14.81 -1.64 -1.77
N SER A 181 -14.54 -1.15 -2.99
CA SER A 181 -13.44 -0.21 -3.25
C SER A 181 -13.62 1.11 -2.51
N THR A 182 -14.85 1.62 -2.38
CA THR A 182 -15.15 2.83 -1.59
C THR A 182 -14.97 2.60 -0.09
N ARG A 183 -15.46 1.46 0.44
CA ARG A 183 -15.33 1.13 1.88
C ARG A 183 -13.88 0.96 2.31
N LEU A 184 -13.03 0.46 1.43
CA LEU A 184 -11.62 0.21 1.68
C LEU A 184 -10.69 1.22 0.99
N PHE A 185 -11.19 2.40 0.61
CA PHE A 185 -10.40 3.42 -0.08
C PHE A 185 -9.15 3.79 0.73
N GLY A 186 -7.99 3.77 0.08
CA GLY A 186 -6.68 4.00 0.70
C GLY A 186 -6.13 2.82 1.51
N GLN A 187 -6.86 1.69 1.57
CA GLN A 187 -6.47 0.47 2.28
C GLN A 187 -6.36 -0.75 1.35
N VAL A 188 -6.45 -0.57 0.04
CA VAL A 188 -6.26 -1.65 -0.93
C VAL A 188 -5.24 -1.23 -1.96
N ILE A 189 -4.19 -2.02 -2.12
CA ILE A 189 -3.16 -1.84 -3.13
C ILE A 189 -3.30 -2.96 -4.17
N ASN A 190 -3.36 -2.57 -5.45
CA ASN A 190 -3.35 -3.47 -6.58
C ASN A 190 -2.04 -3.39 -7.34
N ILE A 191 -1.60 -4.54 -7.90
CA ILE A 191 -0.55 -4.57 -8.91
C ILE A 191 -1.15 -4.75 -10.29
N HIS A 192 -0.95 -3.75 -11.15
CA HIS A 192 -1.31 -3.78 -12.55
C HIS A 192 -0.07 -4.14 -13.38
N HIS A 193 -0.21 -5.14 -14.26
CA HIS A 193 0.86 -5.73 -15.05
C HIS A 193 1.24 -4.92 -16.30
N SER A 194 1.17 -3.58 -16.20
CA SER A 194 1.50 -2.65 -17.26
C SER A 194 1.94 -1.32 -16.66
N PHE A 195 2.72 -0.55 -17.39
CA PHE A 195 3.03 0.82 -17.05
C PHE A 195 1.82 1.71 -17.42
N LEU A 196 1.10 2.19 -16.41
CA LEU A 196 -0.07 3.06 -16.60
C LEU A 196 0.34 4.51 -16.91
N PRO A 197 -0.40 5.21 -17.79
CA PRO A 197 -1.57 4.76 -18.55
C PRO A 197 -1.14 4.07 -19.87
N SER A 198 -1.33 2.78 -20.00
CA SER A 198 -1.03 2.05 -21.25
C SER A 198 -1.83 0.76 -21.37
N PHE A 199 -1.65 0.04 -22.47
CA PHE A 199 -2.25 -1.25 -22.86
C PHE A 199 -3.39 -1.77 -21.98
N LYS A 200 -4.63 -1.48 -22.38
CA LYS A 200 -5.84 -2.08 -21.78
C LYS A 200 -6.13 -3.43 -22.45
N GLY A 201 -6.58 -4.41 -21.67
CA GLY A 201 -7.08 -5.67 -22.20
C GLY A 201 -6.26 -6.91 -21.80
N ALA A 202 -6.62 -8.05 -22.41
CA ALA A 202 -6.02 -9.34 -22.11
C ALA A 202 -4.64 -9.53 -22.77
N LYS A 203 -3.75 -10.31 -22.14
CA LYS A 203 -2.44 -10.70 -22.64
C LYS A 203 -1.51 -9.52 -23.01
N PRO A 204 -1.27 -8.55 -22.09
CA PRO A 204 -0.53 -7.33 -22.41
C PRO A 204 0.91 -7.60 -22.89
N TYR A 205 1.58 -8.62 -22.39
CA TYR A 205 2.93 -8.99 -22.83
C TYR A 205 2.98 -9.54 -24.27
N HIS A 206 1.93 -10.24 -24.72
CA HIS A 206 1.81 -10.63 -26.14
C HIS A 206 1.61 -9.42 -27.02
N GLN A 207 0.71 -8.50 -26.63
CA GLN A 207 0.51 -7.25 -27.36
C GLN A 207 1.80 -6.41 -27.42
N ALA A 208 2.53 -6.34 -26.30
CA ALA A 208 3.82 -5.66 -26.21
C ALA A 208 4.86 -6.28 -27.17
N HIS A 209 4.94 -7.60 -27.24
CA HIS A 209 5.82 -8.31 -28.15
C HIS A 209 5.45 -8.04 -29.62
N GLU A 210 4.17 -8.19 -30.00
CA GLU A 210 3.68 -7.91 -31.36
C GLU A 210 3.95 -6.47 -31.79
N ARG A 211 3.86 -5.51 -30.88
CA ARG A 211 4.17 -4.09 -31.11
C ARG A 211 5.67 -3.81 -31.17
N GLY A 212 6.52 -4.76 -30.77
CA GLY A 212 7.96 -4.59 -30.72
C GLY A 212 8.41 -3.52 -29.75
N VAL A 213 7.75 -3.41 -28.56
CA VAL A 213 8.12 -2.42 -27.53
C VAL A 213 9.55 -2.63 -27.06
N LYS A 214 10.15 -1.60 -26.47
CA LYS A 214 11.52 -1.63 -25.94
C LYS A 214 11.56 -1.60 -24.41
N ILE A 215 10.41 -1.37 -23.79
CA ILE A 215 10.22 -1.40 -22.34
C ILE A 215 8.88 -2.02 -22.01
N ILE A 216 8.83 -2.76 -20.90
CA ILE A 216 7.63 -3.21 -20.23
C ILE A 216 7.67 -2.68 -18.79
N GLY A 217 6.57 -2.78 -18.05
CA GLY A 217 6.57 -2.31 -16.68
C GLY A 217 5.35 -2.78 -15.89
N ALA A 218 5.30 -2.37 -14.64
CA ALA A 218 4.18 -2.61 -13.75
C ALA A 218 3.90 -1.37 -12.89
N THR A 219 2.66 -1.27 -12.40
CA THR A 219 2.19 -0.16 -11.58
C THR A 219 1.47 -0.70 -10.36
N ALA A 220 1.89 -0.28 -9.17
CA ALA A 220 1.13 -0.46 -7.94
C ALA A 220 0.37 0.83 -7.61
N HIS A 221 -0.92 0.72 -7.35
CA HIS A 221 -1.80 1.84 -7.09
C HIS A 221 -2.85 1.50 -6.04
N TYR A 222 -3.43 2.50 -5.40
CA TYR A 222 -4.62 2.29 -4.58
C TYR A 222 -5.81 1.96 -5.47
N VAL A 223 -6.67 1.07 -4.98
CA VAL A 223 -7.89 0.71 -5.69
C VAL A 223 -8.96 1.80 -5.49
N THR A 224 -9.62 2.16 -6.59
CA THR A 224 -10.78 3.05 -6.65
C THR A 224 -11.90 2.37 -7.43
N PRO A 225 -13.14 2.91 -7.43
CA PRO A 225 -14.21 2.42 -8.30
C PRO A 225 -13.83 2.42 -9.79
N ASP A 226 -13.02 3.41 -10.21
CA ASP A 226 -12.52 3.48 -11.58
C ASP A 226 -11.38 2.48 -11.77
N LEU A 227 -11.58 1.49 -12.64
CA LEU A 227 -10.65 0.40 -12.87
C LEU A 227 -9.29 0.91 -13.36
N ASP A 228 -8.22 0.54 -12.64
CA ASP A 228 -6.82 0.87 -12.91
C ASP A 228 -6.52 2.39 -12.99
N GLU A 229 -7.41 3.25 -12.45
CA GLU A 229 -7.25 4.71 -12.42
C GLU A 229 -6.97 5.27 -11.02
N GLY A 230 -6.72 4.41 -10.05
CA GLY A 230 -6.41 4.83 -8.68
C GLY A 230 -5.04 5.49 -8.53
N PRO A 231 -4.83 6.25 -7.43
CA PRO A 231 -3.58 6.95 -7.16
C PRO A 231 -2.37 6.01 -7.17
N ILE A 232 -1.38 6.32 -8.02
CA ILE A 232 -0.18 5.51 -8.23
C ILE A 232 0.74 5.66 -7.01
N ILE A 233 1.31 4.53 -6.56
CA ILE A 233 2.25 4.48 -5.43
C ILE A 233 3.66 4.23 -5.93
N GLU A 234 3.84 3.22 -6.80
CA GLU A 234 5.14 2.80 -7.29
C GLU A 234 5.01 2.28 -8.73
N GLN A 235 6.05 2.56 -9.52
CA GLN A 235 6.15 2.07 -10.90
C GLN A 235 7.60 1.68 -11.19
N GLU A 236 7.79 0.61 -11.95
CA GLU A 236 9.10 0.22 -12.47
C GLU A 236 8.96 -0.29 -13.90
N THR A 237 10.02 -0.12 -14.68
CA THR A 237 10.12 -0.61 -16.04
C THR A 237 11.33 -1.52 -16.23
N ALA A 238 11.23 -2.45 -17.17
CA ALA A 238 12.35 -3.26 -17.62
C ALA A 238 12.55 -3.10 -19.13
N ARG A 239 13.82 -3.11 -19.55
CA ARG A 239 14.15 -3.14 -20.97
C ARG A 239 13.93 -4.52 -21.55
N VAL A 240 13.35 -4.55 -22.75
CA VAL A 240 13.15 -5.76 -23.55
C VAL A 240 13.74 -5.56 -24.95
N THR A 241 14.08 -6.66 -25.62
CA THR A 241 14.70 -6.62 -26.93
C THR A 241 13.89 -7.42 -27.94
N HIS A 242 14.19 -7.25 -29.21
CA HIS A 242 13.56 -8.00 -30.31
C HIS A 242 13.89 -9.51 -30.29
N ALA A 243 14.94 -9.91 -29.55
CA ALA A 243 15.35 -11.30 -29.44
C ALA A 243 14.58 -12.07 -28.35
N MET A 244 13.81 -11.36 -27.51
CA MET A 244 13.03 -11.95 -26.44
C MET A 244 11.68 -12.47 -26.99
N SER A 245 11.33 -13.68 -26.59
CA SER A 245 10.02 -14.27 -26.87
C SER A 245 8.91 -13.66 -26.00
N PRO A 246 7.63 -13.90 -26.29
CA PRO A 246 6.53 -13.52 -25.39
C PRO A 246 6.69 -14.09 -23.97
N ASP A 247 7.22 -15.30 -23.82
CA ASP A 247 7.45 -15.94 -22.52
C ASP A 247 8.57 -15.24 -21.74
N ASP A 248 9.63 -14.79 -22.43
CA ASP A 248 10.69 -13.97 -21.80
C ASP A 248 10.13 -12.64 -21.29
N LEU A 249 9.22 -12.00 -22.06
CA LEU A 249 8.54 -10.79 -21.61
C LEU A 249 7.66 -11.03 -20.38
N ILE A 250 6.96 -12.17 -20.35
CA ILE A 250 6.15 -12.58 -19.19
C ILE A 250 7.05 -12.79 -17.97
N ALA A 251 8.17 -13.48 -18.11
CA ALA A 251 9.10 -13.72 -17.01
C ALA A 251 9.66 -12.40 -16.46
N ALA A 252 10.19 -11.54 -17.33
CA ALA A 252 10.66 -10.20 -16.95
C ALA A 252 9.55 -9.35 -16.28
N GLY A 253 8.33 -9.43 -16.82
CA GLY A 253 7.18 -8.74 -16.25
C GLY A 253 6.83 -9.20 -14.85
N ARG A 254 6.83 -10.51 -14.57
CA ARG A 254 6.60 -11.07 -13.23
C ARG A 254 7.61 -10.58 -12.19
N ASP A 255 8.87 -10.45 -12.58
CA ASP A 255 9.90 -9.91 -11.70
C ASP A 255 9.63 -8.44 -11.34
N VAL A 256 9.26 -7.63 -12.34
CA VAL A 256 8.89 -6.22 -12.12
C VAL A 256 7.65 -6.10 -11.24
N GLU A 257 6.58 -6.86 -11.54
CA GLU A 257 5.36 -6.89 -10.75
C GLU A 257 5.64 -7.20 -9.26
N SER A 258 6.49 -8.20 -9.02
CA SER A 258 6.84 -8.64 -7.67
C SER A 258 7.56 -7.55 -6.87
N ARG A 259 8.55 -6.89 -7.49
CA ARG A 259 9.30 -5.79 -6.84
C ARG A 259 8.45 -4.56 -6.59
N VAL A 260 7.68 -4.14 -7.59
CA VAL A 260 6.81 -2.96 -7.52
C VAL A 260 5.76 -3.12 -6.42
N LEU A 261 5.08 -4.29 -6.37
CA LEU A 261 4.10 -4.55 -5.34
C LEU A 261 4.72 -4.54 -3.94
N ALA A 262 5.85 -5.22 -3.75
CA ALA A 262 6.52 -5.27 -2.46
C ALA A 262 6.97 -3.88 -1.97
N ARG A 263 7.52 -3.04 -2.86
CA ARG A 263 7.89 -1.65 -2.54
C ARG A 263 6.68 -0.81 -2.17
N ALA A 264 5.60 -0.88 -2.94
CA ALA A 264 4.38 -0.14 -2.66
C ALA A 264 3.76 -0.52 -1.30
N VAL A 265 3.72 -1.82 -0.99
CA VAL A 265 3.27 -2.33 0.31
C VAL A 265 4.16 -1.78 1.43
N LYS A 266 5.50 -1.84 1.28
CA LYS A 266 6.45 -1.30 2.26
C LYS A 266 6.23 0.18 2.52
N LEU A 267 6.16 0.99 1.46
CA LEU A 267 5.94 2.43 1.55
C LEU A 267 4.64 2.76 2.29
N HIS A 268 3.56 2.02 2.01
CA HIS A 268 2.29 2.18 2.70
C HIS A 268 2.40 1.83 4.20
N LEU A 269 2.96 0.67 4.53
CA LEU A 269 3.06 0.20 5.91
C LEU A 269 3.97 1.09 6.76
N GLU A 270 4.98 1.73 6.17
CA GLU A 270 5.84 2.72 6.80
C GLU A 270 5.22 4.14 6.84
N SER A 271 3.95 4.28 6.43
CA SER A 271 3.25 5.57 6.37
C SER A 271 4.00 6.61 5.51
N ARG A 272 4.62 6.17 4.42
CA ARG A 272 5.37 7.01 3.47
C ARG A 272 4.52 7.49 2.30
N VAL A 273 3.28 7.01 2.16
CA VAL A 273 2.39 7.37 1.07
C VAL A 273 1.21 8.17 1.60
N MET A 274 1.02 9.35 1.06
CA MET A 274 -0.10 10.23 1.41
C MET A 274 -0.94 10.54 0.15
N LEU A 275 -2.26 10.45 0.29
CA LEU A 275 -3.19 10.75 -0.80
C LEU A 275 -3.28 12.26 -1.05
N ASN A 276 -3.20 12.65 -2.32
CA ASN A 276 -3.35 14.02 -2.79
C ASN A 276 -4.29 14.06 -4.01
N GLY A 277 -5.59 13.98 -3.76
CA GLY A 277 -6.60 13.83 -4.81
C GLY A 277 -6.39 12.53 -5.60
N LYS A 278 -6.14 12.64 -6.90
CA LYS A 278 -5.88 11.49 -7.79
C LYS A 278 -4.39 11.08 -7.83
N LYS A 279 -3.54 11.76 -7.07
CA LYS A 279 -2.09 11.50 -7.00
C LYS A 279 -1.72 11.02 -5.59
N THR A 280 -0.49 10.57 -5.42
CA THR A 280 0.13 10.34 -4.12
C THR A 280 1.32 11.28 -3.92
N VAL A 281 1.62 11.59 -2.67
CA VAL A 281 2.91 12.10 -2.22
C VAL A 281 3.63 10.93 -1.56
N VAL A 282 4.80 10.56 -2.10
CA VAL A 282 5.59 9.43 -1.62
C VAL A 282 6.90 9.95 -1.05
N PHE A 283 7.14 9.69 0.22
CA PHE A 283 8.41 9.99 0.90
C PHE A 283 9.32 8.76 0.84
N GLY A 284 10.29 8.78 -0.09
CA GLY A 284 11.27 7.71 -0.32
C GLY A 284 12.37 7.65 0.74
#